data_4bbcf09bb3b56d559565f14611d361c5
#
_entry.id   4bbcf09bb3b56d559565f14611d361c5
#
_cell.length_a   1.000
_cell.length_b   1.000
_cell.length_c   1.000
_cell.angle_alpha   90.00
_cell.angle_beta   90.00
_cell.angle_gamma   90.00
#
_symmetry.space_group_name_H-M   'P 1'
#
loop_
_entity.id
_entity.type
_entity.pdbx_description
1 polymer ?
#
loop_
_entity_poly.entity_id
_entity_poly.type
_entity_poly.pdbx_seq_one_letter_code
_entity_poly.pdbx_strand_id
1 'polypeptide(L)'
;MKISKKRLMFPLLLAAAAAIVSGCSSLLSGDPDGSSSESAELTVFAAASLTEALEEIAEEYQKAEPDVSLIFNFDSSGTLKTQIQEGAVCDLFLSASPKQMDQLETESDSLLPESRIDLLENQVVLVTPKENEKNVDSFDSLAEHLKAGDILLAMGNSDVPAGQYAEKILSWYGLDMRELESKGLVTYGSNVKEVTAQVSEGSADAGIIYSTDAFSAGLPALDRASEEMCGKVVYPASVLKSSGHQKEAQDFLDFLSGPKAQAVFERIGFSMAE
;
A
#
# COMPACT_ATOMS: atom_id res chain seq x y z
N MET A 1 -36.40 45.04 -31.13
CA MET A 1 -37.11 45.74 -30.02
C MET A 1 -36.12 45.80 -28.91
N LYS A 2 -35.44 46.80 -28.87
CA LYS A 2 -35.04 47.98 -28.13
C LYS A 2 -35.40 47.91 -26.62
N ILE A 3 -34.40 48.33 -25.85
CA ILE A 3 -34.46 49.02 -24.53
C ILE A 3 -34.08 48.08 -23.37
N SER A 4 -33.21 48.45 -22.40
CA SER A 4 -32.52 49.68 -22.03
C SER A 4 -31.53 49.40 -20.90
N LYS A 5 -30.40 50.08 -20.95
CA LYS A 5 -29.41 50.20 -19.85
C LYS A 5 -29.98 50.98 -18.69
N LYS A 6 -29.73 50.58 -17.43
CA LYS A 6 -29.63 51.53 -16.33
C LYS A 6 -28.42 51.25 -15.48
N ARG A 7 -27.45 52.17 -15.59
CA ARG A 7 -26.37 52.41 -14.63
C ARG A 7 -26.99 53.13 -13.41
N LEU A 8 -26.60 52.75 -12.22
CA LEU A 8 -26.73 53.60 -11.05
C LEU A 8 -25.36 53.70 -10.36
N MET A 9 -24.78 54.88 -10.46
CA MET A 9 -23.66 55.40 -9.68
C MET A 9 -24.22 56.13 -8.45
N PHE A 10 -23.49 56.06 -7.31
CA PHE A 10 -23.30 57.14 -6.32
C PHE A 10 -23.05 56.58 -4.92
N PRO A 11 -22.33 57.29 -4.04
CA PRO A 11 -21.00 57.88 -4.10
C PRO A 11 -20.10 57.54 -2.90
N LEU A 12 -18.88 57.94 -3.04
CA LEU A 12 -17.78 58.08 -2.10
C LEU A 12 -18.17 58.91 -0.86
N LEU A 13 -17.89 58.46 0.35
CA LEU A 13 -17.80 59.33 1.54
C LEU A 13 -16.54 58.95 2.32
N LEU A 14 -15.60 59.89 2.25
CA LEU A 14 -14.34 59.96 2.97
C LEU A 14 -14.61 60.52 4.36
N ALA A 15 -14.20 59.82 5.43
CA ALA A 15 -14.02 60.46 6.72
C ALA A 15 -12.75 59.92 7.38
N ALA A 16 -11.78 60.76 7.44
CA ALA A 16 -10.56 60.60 8.23
C ALA A 16 -10.85 61.03 9.68
N ALA A 17 -10.42 60.23 10.64
CA ALA A 17 -10.18 60.67 11.99
C ALA A 17 -8.92 59.99 12.56
N ALA A 18 -7.91 60.81 12.75
CA ALA A 18 -6.71 60.48 13.50
C ALA A 18 -6.94 60.80 15.01
N ALA A 19 -6.46 59.94 15.88
CA ALA A 19 -6.08 60.27 17.28
C ALA A 19 -5.28 59.08 17.82
N ILE A 20 -3.97 59.17 17.92
CA ILE A 20 -3.11 59.58 19.06
C ILE A 20 -2.99 58.50 20.14
N VAL A 21 -1.85 57.80 20.11
CA VAL A 21 -0.80 57.53 21.10
C VAL A 21 -1.25 57.39 22.58
N SER A 22 -0.97 56.23 23.14
CA SER A 22 -0.22 56.16 24.42
C SER A 22 0.41 54.77 24.59
N GLY A 23 1.74 54.79 24.75
CA GLY A 23 2.54 53.60 25.01
C GLY A 23 2.32 53.07 26.43
N CYS A 24 2.47 51.78 26.54
CA CYS A 24 2.96 51.13 27.74
C CYS A 24 3.95 50.03 27.31
N SER A 25 5.21 50.32 27.44
CA SER A 25 6.27 49.33 27.45
C SER A 25 6.08 48.44 28.67
N SER A 26 5.69 47.20 28.46
CA SER A 26 5.95 46.12 29.40
C SER A 26 6.89 45.14 28.71
N LEU A 27 8.14 45.23 29.08
CA LEU A 27 9.15 44.21 28.91
C LEU A 27 8.67 42.96 29.62
N LEU A 28 8.11 42.02 28.90
CA LEU A 28 8.03 40.62 29.28
C LEU A 28 9.03 39.90 28.39
N SER A 29 10.14 39.55 29.03
CA SER A 29 11.05 38.54 28.51
C SER A 29 10.26 37.25 28.41
N GLY A 30 9.74 36.96 27.24
CA GLY A 30 9.26 35.65 26.88
C GLY A 30 10.45 34.86 26.34
N ASP A 31 10.78 33.79 26.99
CA ASP A 31 11.73 32.80 26.49
C ASP A 31 11.33 32.40 25.06
N PRO A 32 12.26 32.40 24.09
CA PRO A 32 12.01 31.86 22.77
C PRO A 32 12.34 30.36 22.77
N ASP A 33 11.64 29.58 23.56
CA ASP A 33 11.75 28.13 23.52
C ASP A 33 10.37 27.47 23.57
N GLY A 34 9.51 27.95 22.71
CA GLY A 34 8.29 27.29 22.29
C GLY A 34 8.52 26.78 20.88
N SER A 35 9.26 25.71 20.74
CA SER A 35 9.19 24.86 19.57
C SER A 35 7.76 24.35 19.47
N SER A 36 6.91 25.09 18.76
CA SER A 36 5.68 24.50 18.23
C SER A 36 6.16 23.45 17.24
N SER A 37 6.15 22.17 17.61
CA SER A 37 6.27 21.09 16.62
C SER A 37 5.18 21.33 15.60
N GLU A 38 5.56 21.68 14.37
CA GLU A 38 4.59 21.69 13.27
C GLU A 38 4.10 20.27 13.12
N SER A 39 2.78 20.07 13.20
CA SER A 39 2.19 18.76 12.96
C SER A 39 2.49 18.33 11.53
N ALA A 40 3.09 17.18 11.36
CA ALA A 40 3.37 16.59 10.05
C ALA A 40 2.25 15.63 9.64
N GLU A 41 1.89 15.65 8.36
CA GLU A 41 0.99 14.69 7.76
C GLU A 41 1.77 13.88 6.73
N LEU A 42 1.94 12.59 6.98
CA LEU A 42 2.66 11.67 6.10
C LEU A 42 1.70 10.90 5.24
N THR A 43 1.85 10.98 3.93
CA THR A 43 1.15 10.14 2.97
C THR A 43 1.97 8.89 2.69
N VAL A 44 1.46 7.74 3.13
CA VAL A 44 2.12 6.44 3.02
C VAL A 44 1.40 5.60 1.97
N PHE A 45 2.11 5.26 0.89
CA PHE A 45 1.62 4.32 -0.11
C PHE A 45 2.10 2.93 0.25
N ALA A 46 1.19 1.98 0.44
CA ALA A 46 1.53 0.64 0.88
C ALA A 46 0.75 -0.44 0.13
N ALA A 47 1.44 -1.54 -0.17
CA ALA A 47 0.79 -2.71 -0.75
C ALA A 47 -0.44 -3.12 0.06
N ALA A 48 -1.54 -3.46 -0.61
CA ALA A 48 -2.84 -3.80 0.02
C ALA A 48 -2.75 -4.93 1.06
N SER A 49 -1.79 -5.85 0.91
CA SER A 49 -1.51 -6.92 1.89
C SER A 49 -0.99 -6.42 3.24
N LEU A 50 -0.56 -5.15 3.34
CA LEU A 50 -0.07 -4.53 4.57
C LEU A 50 -1.17 -3.82 5.37
N THR A 51 -2.40 -3.74 4.86
CA THR A 51 -3.48 -2.92 5.43
C THR A 51 -3.65 -3.15 6.91
N GLU A 52 -3.96 -4.37 7.33
CA GLU A 52 -4.25 -4.69 8.73
C GLU A 52 -3.06 -4.43 9.66
N ALA A 53 -1.85 -4.71 9.17
CA ALA A 53 -0.64 -4.50 9.95
C ALA A 53 -0.36 -3.00 10.14
N LEU A 54 -0.43 -2.21 9.08
CA LEU A 54 -0.12 -0.79 9.14
C LEU A 54 -1.18 0.02 9.87
N GLU A 55 -2.46 -0.34 9.77
CA GLU A 55 -3.52 0.29 10.56
C GLU A 55 -3.29 0.10 12.06
N GLU A 56 -2.93 -1.11 12.50
CA GLU A 56 -2.61 -1.36 13.91
C GLU A 56 -1.31 -0.67 14.34
N ILE A 57 -0.26 -0.72 13.51
CA ILE A 57 1.01 -0.05 13.77
C ILE A 57 0.83 1.47 13.89
N ALA A 58 -0.07 2.05 13.07
CA ALA A 58 -0.38 3.48 13.14
C ALA A 58 -0.92 3.90 14.51
N GLU A 59 -1.75 3.08 15.14
CA GLU A 59 -2.25 3.35 16.49
C GLU A 59 -1.11 3.37 17.53
N GLU A 60 -0.11 2.51 17.38
CA GLU A 60 1.08 2.48 18.26
C GLU A 60 2.04 3.63 17.96
N TYR A 61 2.20 4.01 16.68
CA TYR A 61 3.03 5.14 16.28
C TYR A 61 2.45 6.47 16.76
N GLN A 62 1.13 6.68 16.63
CA GLN A 62 0.45 7.87 17.10
C GLN A 62 0.62 8.12 18.62
N LYS A 63 0.79 7.05 19.41
CA LYS A 63 1.09 7.17 20.86
C LYS A 63 2.53 7.63 21.12
N ALA A 64 3.44 7.29 20.23
CA ALA A 64 4.85 7.67 20.33
C ALA A 64 5.10 9.07 19.76
N GLU A 65 4.48 9.39 18.64
CA GLU A 65 4.66 10.62 17.88
C GLU A 65 3.28 11.29 17.64
N PRO A 66 2.68 11.92 18.66
CA PRO A 66 1.31 12.47 18.58
C PRO A 66 1.15 13.63 17.60
N ASP A 67 2.27 14.28 17.23
CA ASP A 67 2.28 15.39 16.28
C ASP A 67 2.39 14.95 14.81
N VAL A 68 2.52 13.63 14.55
CA VAL A 68 2.58 13.07 13.19
C VAL A 68 1.30 12.31 12.90
N SER A 69 0.60 12.66 11.83
CA SER A 69 -0.56 11.91 11.32
C SER A 69 -0.18 11.09 10.09
N LEU A 70 -0.72 9.87 9.98
CA LEU A 70 -0.48 8.97 8.86
C LEU A 70 -1.73 8.88 7.99
N ILE A 71 -1.57 9.12 6.68
CA ILE A 71 -2.61 8.91 5.67
C ILE A 71 -2.14 7.77 4.78
N PHE A 72 -2.89 6.67 4.76
CA PHE A 72 -2.57 5.51 3.94
C PHE A 72 -3.31 5.52 2.61
N ASN A 73 -2.60 5.13 1.55
CA ASN A 73 -3.17 4.72 0.28
C ASN A 73 -2.79 3.26 0.05
N PHE A 74 -3.75 2.36 0.18
CA PHE A 74 -3.57 0.92 0.01
C PHE A 74 -4.06 0.48 -1.36
N ASP A 75 -3.15 -0.06 -2.18
CA ASP A 75 -3.50 -0.66 -3.49
C ASP A 75 -2.42 -1.65 -3.92
N SER A 76 -2.48 -2.15 -5.14
CA SER A 76 -1.40 -2.94 -5.71
C SER A 76 -0.13 -2.10 -5.82
N SER A 77 1.03 -2.71 -5.58
CA SER A 77 2.29 -1.99 -5.67
C SER A 77 2.56 -1.42 -7.07
N GLY A 78 2.03 -2.05 -8.12
CA GLY A 78 2.12 -1.55 -9.49
C GLY A 78 1.30 -0.29 -9.72
N THR A 79 0.05 -0.26 -9.22
CA THR A 79 -0.82 0.93 -9.25
C THR A 79 -0.17 2.09 -8.49
N LEU A 80 0.28 1.83 -7.26
CA LEU A 80 0.92 2.84 -6.40
C LEU A 80 2.20 3.40 -7.05
N LYS A 81 3.05 2.53 -7.61
CA LYS A 81 4.23 2.94 -8.37
C LYS A 81 3.85 3.88 -9.52
N THR A 82 2.81 3.55 -10.29
CA THR A 82 2.34 4.38 -11.40
C THR A 82 1.85 5.73 -10.90
N GLN A 83 1.08 5.78 -9.81
CA GLN A 83 0.65 7.03 -9.19
C GLN A 83 1.85 7.91 -8.77
N ILE A 84 2.88 7.32 -8.16
CA ILE A 84 4.12 8.04 -7.80
C ILE A 84 4.80 8.61 -9.05
N GLN A 85 4.94 7.82 -10.12
CA GLN A 85 5.53 8.27 -11.38
C GLN A 85 4.72 9.38 -12.09
N GLU A 86 3.40 9.40 -11.87
CA GLU A 86 2.48 10.44 -12.35
C GLU A 86 2.47 11.70 -11.45
N GLY A 87 3.23 11.70 -10.35
CA GLY A 87 3.42 12.85 -9.48
C GLY A 87 2.47 12.93 -8.30
N ALA A 88 1.85 11.81 -7.89
CA ALA A 88 1.09 11.76 -6.65
C ALA A 88 2.00 12.05 -5.44
N VAL A 89 1.46 12.77 -4.46
CA VAL A 89 2.16 13.02 -3.20
C VAL A 89 2.29 11.70 -2.44
N CYS A 90 3.53 11.36 -2.13
CA CYS A 90 3.87 10.17 -1.37
C CYS A 90 5.16 10.43 -0.60
N ASP A 91 5.15 10.20 0.71
CA ASP A 91 6.31 10.38 1.58
C ASP A 91 7.06 9.08 1.80
N LEU A 92 6.34 7.97 1.93
CA LEU A 92 6.90 6.63 2.14
C LEU A 92 6.17 5.61 1.26
N PHE A 93 6.92 4.76 0.57
CA PHE A 93 6.38 3.67 -0.25
C PHE A 93 6.83 2.30 0.28
N LEU A 94 5.85 1.41 0.50
CA LEU A 94 6.06 0.01 0.87
C LEU A 94 5.49 -0.90 -0.22
N SER A 95 6.36 -1.65 -0.88
CA SER A 95 6.01 -2.52 -2.00
C SER A 95 5.99 -3.98 -1.58
N ALA A 96 5.08 -4.78 -2.16
CA ALA A 96 5.06 -6.24 -1.98
C ALA A 96 6.00 -6.99 -2.96
N SER A 97 6.87 -6.27 -3.65
CA SER A 97 7.88 -6.85 -4.54
C SER A 97 9.02 -5.86 -4.78
N PRO A 98 10.28 -6.32 -4.86
CA PRO A 98 11.42 -5.49 -5.26
C PRO A 98 11.27 -4.83 -6.63
N LYS A 99 10.59 -5.49 -7.58
CA LYS A 99 10.43 -5.01 -8.96
C LYS A 99 9.91 -3.58 -9.05
N GLN A 100 8.86 -3.23 -8.31
CA GLN A 100 8.27 -1.90 -8.35
C GLN A 100 9.18 -0.85 -7.71
N MET A 101 9.89 -1.23 -6.65
CA MET A 101 10.89 -0.38 -6.01
C MET A 101 12.08 -0.14 -6.93
N ASP A 102 12.60 -1.19 -7.60
CA ASP A 102 13.68 -1.09 -8.59
C ASP A 102 13.31 -0.15 -9.74
N GLN A 103 12.06 -0.20 -10.21
CA GLN A 103 11.56 0.69 -11.25
C GLN A 103 11.53 2.15 -10.80
N LEU A 104 11.07 2.46 -9.59
CA LEU A 104 11.11 3.82 -9.05
C LEU A 104 12.54 4.34 -8.87
N GLU A 105 13.47 3.48 -8.50
CA GLU A 105 14.87 3.81 -8.32
C GLU A 105 15.57 4.06 -9.66
N THR A 106 15.40 3.14 -10.63
CA THR A 106 16.18 3.16 -11.88
C THR A 106 15.53 3.95 -13.01
N GLU A 107 14.19 3.97 -13.11
CA GLU A 107 13.49 4.62 -14.21
C GLU A 107 13.14 6.08 -13.91
N SER A 108 12.84 6.43 -12.66
CA SER A 108 12.39 7.76 -12.27
C SER A 108 13.23 8.46 -11.19
N ASP A 109 14.25 7.77 -10.65
CA ASP A 109 15.12 8.30 -9.58
C ASP A 109 14.32 8.91 -8.41
N SER A 110 13.20 8.27 -8.04
CA SER A 110 12.22 8.82 -7.11
C SER A 110 12.53 8.55 -5.64
N LEU A 111 13.44 7.61 -5.34
CA LEU A 111 13.72 7.17 -3.97
C LEU A 111 14.78 8.07 -3.32
N LEU A 112 14.58 8.38 -2.03
CA LEU A 112 15.61 9.07 -1.24
C LEU A 112 16.83 8.15 -1.09
N PRO A 113 18.05 8.60 -1.44
CA PRO A 113 19.25 7.79 -1.30
C PRO A 113 19.40 7.22 0.12
N GLU A 114 19.83 5.96 0.21
CA GLU A 114 20.11 5.25 1.45
C GLU A 114 18.88 4.97 2.36
N SER A 115 17.66 5.38 1.96
CA SER A 115 16.45 5.08 2.73
C SER A 115 15.84 3.72 2.39
N ARG A 116 16.19 3.14 1.23
CA ARG A 116 15.65 1.86 0.80
C ARG A 116 16.15 0.72 1.68
N ILE A 117 15.21 -0.04 2.24
CA ILE A 117 15.47 -1.26 2.99
C ILE A 117 14.57 -2.39 2.50
N ASP A 118 15.00 -3.63 2.64
CA ASP A 118 14.13 -4.79 2.61
C ASP A 118 13.54 -4.95 4.02
N LEU A 119 12.25 -4.66 4.16
CA LEU A 119 11.62 -4.56 5.49
C LEU A 119 11.06 -5.91 5.95
N LEU A 120 10.31 -6.59 5.08
CA LEU A 120 9.57 -7.80 5.43
C LEU A 120 9.72 -8.88 4.36
N GLU A 121 9.43 -10.11 4.79
CA GLU A 121 9.21 -11.26 3.94
C GLU A 121 7.82 -11.84 4.14
N ASN A 122 7.29 -12.48 3.09
CA ASN A 122 6.00 -13.13 3.11
C ASN A 122 6.07 -14.45 2.33
N GLN A 123 4.97 -15.16 2.24
CA GLN A 123 4.87 -16.41 1.51
C GLN A 123 3.60 -16.43 0.65
N VAL A 124 3.73 -16.92 -0.58
CA VAL A 124 2.58 -17.18 -1.45
C VAL A 124 1.95 -18.51 -1.09
N VAL A 125 0.63 -18.52 -1.00
CA VAL A 125 -0.16 -19.69 -0.64
C VAL A 125 -1.31 -19.92 -1.61
N LEU A 126 -1.74 -21.17 -1.68
CA LEU A 126 -2.97 -21.60 -2.32
C LEU A 126 -4.10 -21.61 -1.28
N VAL A 127 -5.22 -21.01 -1.64
CA VAL A 127 -6.43 -20.98 -0.83
C VAL A 127 -7.65 -21.39 -1.65
N THR A 128 -8.69 -21.85 -0.97
CA THR A 128 -10.01 -22.13 -1.56
C THR A 128 -11.10 -21.55 -0.66
N PRO A 129 -12.35 -21.42 -1.12
CA PRO A 129 -13.48 -21.26 -0.25
C PRO A 129 -13.53 -22.38 0.81
N LYS A 130 -14.21 -22.14 1.93
CA LYS A 130 -14.29 -23.13 3.05
C LYS A 130 -14.86 -24.48 2.62
N GLU A 131 -15.79 -24.46 1.69
CA GLU A 131 -16.47 -25.64 1.16
C GLU A 131 -15.55 -26.50 0.30
N ASN A 132 -14.58 -25.89 -0.38
CA ASN A 132 -13.61 -26.54 -1.28
C ASN A 132 -14.24 -27.64 -2.16
N GLU A 133 -15.28 -27.28 -2.90
CA GLU A 133 -16.10 -28.24 -3.69
C GLU A 133 -15.27 -28.99 -4.74
N LYS A 134 -14.16 -28.39 -5.20
CA LYS A 134 -13.24 -29.01 -6.16
C LYS A 134 -12.23 -29.95 -5.54
N ASN A 135 -12.15 -30.02 -4.21
CA ASN A 135 -11.17 -30.83 -3.46
C ASN A 135 -9.72 -30.50 -3.84
N VAL A 136 -9.42 -29.22 -4.05
CA VAL A 136 -8.05 -28.75 -4.27
C VAL A 136 -7.30 -28.76 -2.95
N ASP A 137 -6.15 -29.41 -2.87
CA ASP A 137 -5.36 -29.56 -1.64
C ASP A 137 -3.89 -29.11 -1.79
N SER A 138 -3.43 -28.89 -3.03
CA SER A 138 -2.06 -28.57 -3.34
C SER A 138 -1.95 -27.81 -4.68
N PHE A 139 -0.81 -27.18 -4.94
CA PHE A 139 -0.51 -26.62 -6.26
C PHE A 139 -0.49 -27.68 -7.35
N ASP A 140 -0.11 -28.92 -7.01
CA ASP A 140 -0.17 -30.06 -7.96
C ASP A 140 -1.62 -30.33 -8.38
N SER A 141 -2.54 -30.45 -7.41
CA SER A 141 -3.97 -30.66 -7.70
C SER A 141 -4.60 -29.47 -8.43
N LEU A 142 -4.24 -28.22 -8.06
CA LEU A 142 -4.66 -27.04 -8.80
C LEU A 142 -4.24 -27.12 -10.28
N ALA A 143 -2.99 -27.50 -10.53
CA ALA A 143 -2.47 -27.63 -11.91
C ALA A 143 -3.21 -28.70 -12.72
N GLU A 144 -3.62 -29.81 -12.09
CA GLU A 144 -4.43 -30.85 -12.73
C GLU A 144 -5.82 -30.33 -13.10
N HIS A 145 -6.50 -29.62 -12.18
CA HIS A 145 -7.80 -29.00 -12.45
C HIS A 145 -7.75 -27.94 -13.57
N LEU A 146 -6.71 -27.09 -13.57
CA LEU A 146 -6.51 -26.11 -14.63
C LEU A 146 -6.28 -26.75 -16.01
N LYS A 147 -5.53 -27.88 -16.07
CA LYS A 147 -5.36 -28.68 -17.30
C LYS A 147 -6.67 -29.32 -17.73
N ALA A 148 -7.49 -29.80 -16.79
CA ALA A 148 -8.80 -30.38 -17.05
C ALA A 148 -9.84 -29.32 -17.48
N GLY A 149 -9.65 -28.05 -17.09
CA GLY A 149 -10.52 -26.94 -17.45
C GLY A 149 -11.83 -26.90 -16.61
N ASP A 150 -11.79 -27.35 -15.38
CA ASP A 150 -12.95 -27.49 -14.51
C ASP A 150 -12.87 -26.66 -13.21
N ILE A 151 -11.96 -25.70 -13.15
CA ILE A 151 -11.75 -24.80 -12.01
C ILE A 151 -11.61 -23.35 -12.47
N LEU A 152 -12.07 -22.41 -11.66
CA LEU A 152 -11.83 -20.97 -11.81
C LEU A 152 -10.84 -20.51 -10.76
N LEU A 153 -9.67 -20.03 -11.20
CA LEU A 153 -8.61 -19.50 -10.35
C LEU A 153 -8.71 -17.98 -10.25
N ALA A 154 -8.75 -17.43 -9.04
CA ALA A 154 -8.55 -16.01 -8.78
C ALA A 154 -7.05 -15.70 -8.57
N MET A 155 -6.55 -14.66 -9.22
CA MET A 155 -5.20 -14.14 -9.04
C MET A 155 -5.12 -12.64 -9.29
N GLY A 156 -4.05 -11.98 -8.87
CA GLY A 156 -3.81 -10.59 -9.19
C GLY A 156 -3.51 -10.39 -10.69
N ASN A 157 -3.87 -9.22 -11.24
CA ASN A 157 -3.44 -8.85 -12.58
C ASN A 157 -1.93 -8.54 -12.64
N SER A 158 -1.41 -8.14 -13.79
CA SER A 158 0.03 -7.88 -14.02
C SER A 158 0.64 -6.79 -13.14
N ASP A 159 -0.17 -5.88 -12.58
CA ASP A 159 0.29 -4.79 -11.69
C ASP A 159 0.32 -5.22 -10.22
N VAL A 160 -0.25 -6.38 -9.91
CA VAL A 160 -0.30 -6.96 -8.56
C VAL A 160 0.89 -7.88 -8.35
N PRO A 161 1.78 -7.61 -7.37
CA PRO A 161 2.91 -8.50 -7.10
C PRO A 161 2.50 -9.95 -6.84
N ALA A 162 1.42 -10.20 -6.07
CA ALA A 162 0.89 -11.54 -5.85
C ALA A 162 0.52 -12.25 -7.17
N GLY A 163 -0.02 -11.51 -8.15
CA GLY A 163 -0.30 -12.02 -9.48
C GLY A 163 0.96 -12.39 -10.25
N GLN A 164 2.02 -11.57 -10.15
CA GLN A 164 3.31 -11.86 -10.78
C GLN A 164 3.98 -13.12 -10.18
N TYR A 165 3.82 -13.37 -8.87
CA TYR A 165 4.24 -14.62 -8.24
C TYR A 165 3.37 -15.80 -8.69
N ALA A 166 2.05 -15.60 -8.82
CA ALA A 166 1.13 -16.63 -9.32
C ALA A 166 1.49 -17.04 -10.76
N GLU A 167 1.78 -16.10 -11.65
CA GLU A 167 2.24 -16.39 -13.02
C GLU A 167 3.51 -17.28 -13.04
N LYS A 168 4.46 -17.00 -12.14
CA LYS A 168 5.67 -17.83 -12.01
C LYS A 168 5.34 -19.25 -11.57
N ILE A 169 4.43 -19.39 -10.58
CA ILE A 169 3.97 -20.70 -10.10
C ILE A 169 3.27 -21.47 -11.23
N LEU A 170 2.35 -20.83 -11.95
CA LEU A 170 1.68 -21.49 -13.08
C LEU A 170 2.65 -21.89 -14.18
N SER A 171 3.63 -21.04 -14.47
CA SER A 171 4.72 -21.34 -15.41
C SER A 171 5.59 -22.52 -14.96
N TRP A 172 5.86 -22.65 -13.65
CA TRP A 172 6.56 -23.81 -13.08
C TRP A 172 5.86 -25.12 -13.40
N TYR A 173 4.51 -25.12 -13.39
CA TYR A 173 3.68 -26.28 -13.76
C TYR A 173 3.47 -26.43 -15.29
N GLY A 174 4.13 -25.59 -16.10
CA GLY A 174 4.01 -25.62 -17.55
C GLY A 174 2.66 -25.16 -18.07
N LEU A 175 1.93 -24.33 -17.30
CA LEU A 175 0.66 -23.76 -17.69
C LEU A 175 0.88 -22.43 -18.42
N ASP A 176 0.24 -22.26 -19.58
CA ASP A 176 0.30 -21.03 -20.39
C ASP A 176 -0.87 -20.11 -20.01
N MET A 177 -0.54 -18.89 -19.56
CA MET A 177 -1.57 -17.91 -19.13
C MET A 177 -2.57 -17.57 -20.21
N ARG A 178 -2.11 -17.44 -21.47
CA ARG A 178 -3.02 -17.11 -22.59
C ARG A 178 -4.01 -18.24 -22.85
N GLU A 179 -3.57 -19.49 -22.67
CA GLU A 179 -4.46 -20.66 -22.79
C GLU A 179 -5.49 -20.65 -21.67
N LEU A 180 -5.09 -20.42 -20.41
CA LEU A 180 -5.99 -20.35 -19.26
C LEU A 180 -7.03 -19.21 -19.43
N GLU A 181 -6.58 -18.03 -19.84
CA GLU A 181 -7.45 -16.88 -20.14
C GLU A 181 -8.44 -17.19 -21.25
N SER A 182 -7.98 -17.78 -22.37
CA SER A 182 -8.83 -18.11 -23.50
C SER A 182 -9.94 -19.11 -23.16
N LYS A 183 -9.68 -19.96 -22.18
CA LYS A 183 -10.64 -20.94 -21.64
C LYS A 183 -11.52 -20.37 -20.52
N GLY A 184 -11.28 -19.14 -20.07
CA GLY A 184 -12.02 -18.52 -18.96
C GLY A 184 -11.76 -19.16 -17.60
N LEU A 185 -10.55 -19.71 -17.37
CA LEU A 185 -10.17 -20.40 -16.15
C LEU A 185 -9.52 -19.50 -15.11
N VAL A 186 -9.35 -18.21 -15.44
CA VAL A 186 -8.72 -17.22 -14.55
C VAL A 186 -9.61 -15.99 -14.42
N THR A 187 -9.76 -15.50 -13.20
CA THR A 187 -10.33 -14.19 -12.89
C THR A 187 -9.28 -13.33 -12.18
N TYR A 188 -9.36 -12.01 -12.40
CA TYR A 188 -8.35 -11.09 -11.91
C TYR A 188 -8.89 -10.14 -10.84
N GLY A 189 -8.07 -9.88 -9.80
CA GLY A 189 -8.23 -8.76 -8.91
C GLY A 189 -7.24 -7.64 -9.25
N SER A 190 -7.62 -6.39 -9.01
CA SER A 190 -6.73 -5.22 -9.17
C SER A 190 -5.71 -5.08 -8.04
N ASN A 191 -5.95 -5.77 -6.92
CA ASN A 191 -5.04 -5.94 -5.79
C ASN A 191 -5.32 -7.28 -5.10
N VAL A 192 -4.48 -7.67 -4.13
CA VAL A 192 -4.60 -8.97 -3.47
C VAL A 192 -5.85 -9.09 -2.60
N LYS A 193 -6.38 -7.99 -2.06
CA LYS A 193 -7.62 -8.00 -1.27
C LYS A 193 -8.84 -8.37 -2.10
N GLU A 194 -8.90 -7.90 -3.35
CA GLU A 194 -9.95 -8.32 -4.29
C GLU A 194 -9.84 -9.80 -4.63
N VAL A 195 -8.62 -10.32 -4.83
CA VAL A 195 -8.42 -11.77 -5.04
C VAL A 195 -8.92 -12.56 -3.83
N THR A 196 -8.54 -12.13 -2.63
CA THR A 196 -8.97 -12.75 -1.37
C THR A 196 -10.49 -12.74 -1.22
N ALA A 197 -11.14 -11.62 -1.56
CA ALA A 197 -12.60 -11.48 -1.53
C ALA A 197 -13.28 -12.44 -2.52
N GLN A 198 -12.78 -12.56 -3.76
CA GLN A 198 -13.32 -13.48 -4.76
C GLN A 198 -13.33 -14.93 -4.25
N VAL A 199 -12.27 -15.35 -3.54
CA VAL A 199 -12.21 -16.70 -2.96
C VAL A 199 -13.14 -16.82 -1.74
N SER A 200 -13.07 -15.87 -0.80
CA SER A 200 -13.86 -15.96 0.44
C SER A 200 -15.36 -15.89 0.20
N GLU A 201 -15.80 -15.23 -0.88
CA GLU A 201 -17.21 -15.13 -1.32
C GLU A 201 -17.63 -16.29 -2.24
N GLY A 202 -16.72 -17.19 -2.60
CA GLY A 202 -16.99 -18.31 -3.50
C GLY A 202 -17.21 -17.91 -4.96
N SER A 203 -16.76 -16.73 -5.37
CA SER A 203 -16.80 -16.29 -6.77
C SER A 203 -15.72 -16.95 -7.63
N ALA A 204 -14.70 -17.54 -6.99
CA ALA A 204 -13.68 -18.38 -7.58
C ALA A 204 -13.50 -19.65 -6.75
N ASP A 205 -13.09 -20.74 -7.40
CA ASP A 205 -12.89 -22.04 -6.75
C ASP A 205 -11.57 -22.14 -5.97
N ALA A 206 -10.57 -21.36 -6.38
CA ALA A 206 -9.26 -21.29 -5.75
C ALA A 206 -8.64 -19.91 -5.95
N GLY A 207 -7.64 -19.58 -5.14
CA GLY A 207 -6.86 -18.34 -5.27
C GLY A 207 -5.40 -18.51 -4.88
N ILE A 208 -4.54 -17.70 -5.49
CA ILE A 208 -3.13 -17.58 -5.14
C ILE A 208 -2.92 -16.19 -4.54
N ILE A 209 -2.65 -16.16 -3.23
CA ILE A 209 -2.54 -14.95 -2.42
C ILE A 209 -1.35 -15.05 -1.45
N TYR A 210 -1.15 -14.08 -0.58
CA TYR A 210 -0.14 -14.19 0.48
C TYR A 210 -0.71 -14.88 1.73
N SER A 211 0.17 -15.49 2.51
CA SER A 211 -0.19 -16.16 3.77
C SER A 211 -0.84 -15.20 4.77
N THR A 212 -0.43 -13.94 4.78
CA THR A 212 -1.00 -12.89 5.62
C THR A 212 -2.42 -12.53 5.23
N ASP A 213 -2.74 -12.48 3.92
CA ASP A 213 -4.10 -12.24 3.44
C ASP A 213 -5.01 -13.44 3.74
N ALA A 214 -4.50 -14.66 3.59
CA ALA A 214 -5.21 -15.87 3.98
C ALA A 214 -5.54 -15.87 5.49
N PHE A 215 -4.56 -15.51 6.33
CA PHE A 215 -4.73 -15.38 7.77
C PHE A 215 -5.80 -14.35 8.14
N SER A 216 -5.70 -13.14 7.58
CA SER A 216 -6.63 -12.03 7.85
C SER A 216 -8.07 -12.37 7.42
N ALA A 217 -8.24 -13.10 6.32
CA ALA A 217 -9.54 -13.53 5.81
C ALA A 217 -10.07 -14.82 6.47
N GLY A 218 -9.28 -15.48 7.32
CA GLY A 218 -9.63 -16.78 7.92
C GLY A 218 -9.78 -17.89 6.88
N LEU A 219 -9.05 -17.80 5.76
CA LEU A 219 -8.98 -18.83 4.74
C LEU A 219 -7.85 -19.83 5.07
N PRO A 220 -8.05 -21.14 4.86
CA PRO A 220 -6.99 -22.11 5.04
C PRO A 220 -5.93 -21.97 3.96
N ALA A 221 -4.66 -21.83 4.35
CA ALA A 221 -3.53 -21.99 3.44
C ALA A 221 -3.33 -23.49 3.19
N LEU A 222 -3.78 -23.98 2.04
CA LEU A 222 -3.76 -25.42 1.70
C LEU A 222 -2.36 -25.87 1.30
N ASP A 223 -1.64 -25.01 0.58
CA ASP A 223 -0.28 -25.28 0.13
C ASP A 223 0.52 -23.97 0.09
N ARG A 224 1.84 -24.09 0.13
CA ARG A 224 2.79 -22.98 0.16
C ARG A 224 3.75 -23.07 -1.01
N ALA A 225 3.90 -22.00 -1.79
CA ALA A 225 4.85 -21.98 -2.88
C ALA A 225 6.28 -22.01 -2.34
N SER A 226 7.14 -22.83 -2.95
CA SER A 226 8.57 -22.81 -2.67
C SER A 226 9.28 -21.65 -3.37
N GLU A 227 10.45 -21.28 -2.88
CA GLU A 227 11.29 -20.28 -3.56
C GLU A 227 11.69 -20.70 -4.98
N GLU A 228 11.78 -21.99 -5.25
CA GLU A 228 12.07 -22.51 -6.60
C GLU A 228 10.92 -22.20 -7.57
N MET A 229 9.67 -22.18 -7.09
CA MET A 229 8.49 -21.90 -7.91
C MET A 229 8.36 -20.42 -8.28
N CYS A 230 8.58 -19.52 -7.34
CA CYS A 230 8.26 -18.10 -7.56
C CYS A 230 9.34 -17.11 -7.11
N GLY A 231 10.38 -17.56 -6.41
CA GLY A 231 11.39 -16.73 -5.76
C GLY A 231 10.94 -16.26 -4.37
N LYS A 232 11.86 -15.61 -3.66
CA LYS A 232 11.62 -15.03 -2.35
C LYS A 232 10.65 -13.85 -2.46
N VAL A 233 9.72 -13.75 -1.53
CA VAL A 233 8.75 -12.66 -1.46
C VAL A 233 9.23 -11.62 -0.47
N VAL A 234 9.79 -10.52 -0.98
CA VAL A 234 10.37 -9.43 -0.19
C VAL A 234 9.54 -8.17 -0.34
N TYR A 235 9.36 -7.46 0.76
CA TYR A 235 8.67 -6.17 0.85
C TYR A 235 9.68 -5.07 1.14
N PRO A 236 10.20 -4.40 0.12
CA PRO A 236 11.04 -3.24 0.32
C PRO A 236 10.21 -2.02 0.69
N ALA A 237 10.83 -1.11 1.46
CA ALA A 237 10.31 0.19 1.82
C ALA A 237 11.33 1.27 1.53
N SER A 238 10.88 2.48 1.20
CA SER A 238 11.76 3.64 0.95
C SER A 238 11.01 4.95 1.09
N VAL A 239 11.69 5.96 1.61
CA VAL A 239 11.25 7.35 1.59
C VAL A 239 11.37 7.90 0.17
N LEU A 240 10.44 8.77 -0.24
CA LEU A 240 10.47 9.43 -1.56
C LEU A 240 11.32 10.71 -1.52
N LYS A 241 12.10 10.98 -2.59
CA LYS A 241 12.85 12.23 -2.74
C LYS A 241 11.96 13.47 -2.75
N SER A 242 10.74 13.32 -3.27
CA SER A 242 9.75 14.40 -3.37
C SER A 242 9.05 14.72 -2.04
N SER A 243 9.26 13.91 -1.00
CA SER A 243 8.67 14.14 0.31
C SER A 243 9.07 15.50 0.89
N GLY A 244 8.07 16.25 1.37
CA GLY A 244 8.28 17.45 2.17
C GLY A 244 8.63 17.15 3.62
N HIS A 245 8.47 15.90 4.05
CA HIS A 245 8.61 15.41 5.43
C HIS A 245 9.58 14.23 5.51
N GLN A 246 10.74 14.35 4.82
CA GLN A 246 11.71 13.24 4.70
C GLN A 246 12.19 12.71 6.04
N LYS A 247 12.36 13.60 7.03
CA LYS A 247 12.80 13.20 8.38
C LYS A 247 11.72 12.39 9.08
N GLU A 248 10.49 12.88 9.11
CA GLU A 248 9.36 12.21 9.75
C GLU A 248 9.03 10.88 9.06
N ALA A 249 9.15 10.84 7.71
CA ALA A 249 9.00 9.61 6.94
C ALA A 249 10.10 8.58 7.26
N GLN A 250 11.35 9.03 7.47
CA GLN A 250 12.44 8.16 7.90
C GLN A 250 12.22 7.68 9.34
N ASP A 251 11.80 8.56 10.24
CA ASP A 251 11.48 8.20 11.63
C ASP A 251 10.36 7.13 11.68
N PHE A 252 9.34 7.23 10.80
CA PHE A 252 8.31 6.20 10.70
C PHE A 252 8.86 4.90 10.09
N LEU A 253 9.72 4.97 9.08
CA LEU A 253 10.38 3.78 8.50
C LEU A 253 11.26 3.07 9.56
N ASP A 254 11.96 3.83 10.37
CA ASP A 254 12.76 3.30 11.48
C ASP A 254 11.87 2.64 12.54
N PHE A 255 10.70 3.23 12.84
CA PHE A 255 9.70 2.63 13.72
C PHE A 255 9.16 1.30 13.17
N LEU A 256 8.91 1.21 11.87
CA LEU A 256 8.48 -0.02 11.19
C LEU A 256 9.50 -1.15 11.33
N SER A 257 10.80 -0.81 11.45
CA SER A 257 11.89 -1.76 11.70
C SER A 257 12.08 -2.08 13.18
N GLY A 258 11.36 -1.39 14.07
CA GLY A 258 11.50 -1.52 15.50
C GLY A 258 10.65 -2.64 16.13
N PRO A 259 10.91 -3.01 17.39
CA PRO A 259 10.32 -4.18 18.04
C PRO A 259 8.79 -4.10 18.19
N LYS A 260 8.19 -2.91 18.27
CA LYS A 260 6.73 -2.77 18.37
C LYS A 260 6.05 -3.16 17.07
N ALA A 261 6.54 -2.63 15.94
CA ALA A 261 5.99 -2.96 14.61
C ALA A 261 6.31 -4.41 14.26
N GLN A 262 7.51 -4.91 14.56
CA GLN A 262 7.88 -6.31 14.37
C GLN A 262 6.88 -7.26 15.04
N ALA A 263 6.49 -7.01 16.29
CA ALA A 263 5.51 -7.86 17.00
C ALA A 263 4.14 -7.92 16.29
N VAL A 264 3.71 -6.82 15.66
CA VAL A 264 2.48 -6.77 14.86
C VAL A 264 2.66 -7.56 13.57
N PHE A 265 3.73 -7.31 12.83
CA PHE A 265 4.03 -8.01 11.58
C PHE A 265 4.10 -9.53 11.77
N GLU A 266 4.86 -10.01 12.76
CA GLU A 266 5.01 -11.44 13.06
C GLU A 266 3.67 -12.09 13.46
N ARG A 267 2.84 -11.39 14.21
CA ARG A 267 1.51 -11.89 14.61
C ARG A 267 0.57 -12.07 13.43
N ILE A 268 0.67 -11.23 12.41
CA ILE A 268 -0.13 -11.31 11.17
C ILE A 268 0.45 -12.35 10.20
N GLY A 269 1.72 -12.74 10.39
CA GLY A 269 2.37 -13.81 9.62
C GLY A 269 3.45 -13.34 8.64
N PHE A 270 3.89 -12.08 8.74
CA PHE A 270 5.13 -11.62 8.12
C PHE A 270 6.35 -12.08 8.92
N SER A 271 7.51 -12.10 8.30
CA SER A 271 8.81 -12.11 8.98
C SER A 271 9.59 -10.85 8.62
N MET A 272 10.44 -10.37 9.54
CA MET A 272 11.39 -9.31 9.21
C MET A 272 12.39 -9.85 8.20
N ALA A 273 12.77 -9.02 7.23
CA ALA A 273 13.84 -9.39 6.30
C ALA A 273 15.21 -9.38 7.02
N GLU A 274 16.10 -10.31 6.60
CA GLU A 274 17.46 -10.44 7.16
C GLU A 274 18.44 -9.43 6.56
#